data_5c61a2f8201fe2ea30fd981fa6350cf9
#
_entry.id   5c61a2f8201fe2ea30fd981fa6350cf9
#
_cell.length_a   1.000
_cell.length_b   1.000
_cell.length_c   1.000
_cell.angle_alpha   90.00
_cell.angle_beta   90.00
_cell.angle_gamma   90.00
#
_symmetry.space_group_name_H-M   'P 1'
#
loop_
_entity.id
_entity.type
_entity.pdbx_description
1 polymer ?
#
loop_
_entity_poly.entity_id
_entity_poly.type
_entity_poly.pdbx_seq_one_letter_code
_entity_poly.pdbx_strand_id
1 'polypeptide(L)'
;SRLRSIKNRNILILTTNPNEFGVWTYKYLTEVLKSVGKDENNLYAERIMKIKNEVNLKKGNVFSENIYLHHSVYTDNKFLPDNFIADLETETDDYLRAIKTLGRFGSAGDTLFRNLHHMEQSRIAKLIEGKWNRFAGFDFGFSNSYNAIVRVVIDEELNDLYIYEEFYDNHLTDVEMLETEMIQKLINDGEVVYADSAEPKAISFYNMNNVMINPVKKTSDISKAGVKKIQSFRNIFIDKNACPNTYRELTEMKWYFNKDGLIAKNPKTQKPFNIDPHSFDAIKYALSDYTPYILNKHYYKEEVDNET
;
A
#
# COMPACT_ATOMS: atom_id res chain seq x y z
N SER A 1 -35.45 0.20 2.09
CA SER A 1 -36.68 -0.60 1.94
C SER A 1 -37.52 -0.47 3.20
N ARG A 2 -38.84 -0.30 3.06
CA ARG A 2 -39.78 -0.26 4.19
C ARG A 2 -40.47 -1.59 4.25
N LEU A 3 -40.13 -2.44 5.24
CA LEU A 3 -40.90 -3.63 5.55
C LEU A 3 -42.17 -3.18 6.27
N ARG A 4 -43.33 -3.37 5.62
CA ARG A 4 -44.65 -3.05 6.18
C ARG A 4 -45.51 -4.30 6.15
N SER A 5 -45.64 -4.97 7.27
CA SER A 5 -46.69 -5.96 7.45
C SER A 5 -47.18 -5.91 8.89
N ILE A 6 -48.48 -5.86 9.07
CA ILE A 6 -49.12 -5.86 10.40
C ILE A 6 -49.34 -7.31 10.91
N LYS A 7 -49.34 -8.27 10.00
CA LYS A 7 -49.78 -9.66 10.31
C LYS A 7 -48.65 -10.72 10.29
N ASN A 8 -47.51 -10.42 9.68
CA ASN A 8 -46.41 -11.39 9.50
C ASN A 8 -45.13 -10.90 10.14
N ARG A 9 -44.25 -11.84 10.54
CA ARG A 9 -42.88 -11.51 10.93
C ARG A 9 -42.15 -10.90 9.76
N ASN A 10 -41.63 -9.69 9.94
CA ASN A 10 -40.76 -9.06 8.97
C ASN A 10 -39.32 -9.49 9.26
N ILE A 11 -38.64 -10.03 8.26
CA ILE A 11 -37.23 -10.42 8.34
C ILE A 11 -36.47 -9.56 7.34
N LEU A 12 -35.43 -8.89 7.80
CA LEU A 12 -34.44 -8.23 6.96
C LEU A 12 -33.12 -9.01 7.06
N ILE A 13 -32.63 -9.47 5.93
CA ILE A 13 -31.33 -10.13 5.81
C ILE A 13 -30.39 -9.14 5.13
N LEU A 14 -29.29 -8.81 5.81
CA LEU A 14 -28.19 -8.01 5.27
C LEU A 14 -26.96 -8.90 5.21
N THR A 15 -26.41 -9.05 4.01
CA THR A 15 -25.10 -9.69 3.81
C THR A 15 -24.13 -8.64 3.36
N THR A 16 -22.92 -8.67 3.91
CA THR A 16 -21.85 -7.75 3.52
C THR A 16 -20.53 -8.46 3.60
N ASN A 17 -19.66 -8.23 2.64
CA ASN A 17 -18.24 -8.50 2.82
C ASN A 17 -17.69 -7.43 3.75
N PRO A 18 -16.90 -7.81 4.75
CA PRO A 18 -16.19 -6.84 5.57
C PRO A 18 -15.34 -5.93 4.67
N ASN A 19 -15.28 -4.69 5.05
CA ASN A 19 -14.49 -3.67 4.34
C ASN A 19 -13.86 -2.76 5.40
N GLU A 20 -13.62 -1.51 5.08
CA GLU A 20 -13.02 -0.55 5.99
C GLU A 20 -13.92 -0.23 7.20
N PHE A 21 -13.30 0.16 8.33
CA PHE A 21 -14.01 0.59 9.55
C PHE A 21 -14.91 1.81 9.36
N GLY A 22 -14.72 2.59 8.29
CA GLY A 22 -15.51 3.78 7.99
C GLY A 22 -16.91 3.52 7.44
N VAL A 23 -17.20 2.31 6.96
CA VAL A 23 -18.46 1.98 6.27
C VAL A 23 -19.65 1.89 7.24
N TRP A 24 -20.85 2.18 6.72
CA TRP A 24 -22.06 2.19 7.55
C TRP A 24 -22.38 0.82 8.18
N THR A 25 -22.04 -0.27 7.50
CA THR A 25 -22.25 -1.65 8.01
C THR A 25 -21.41 -1.91 9.25
N TYR A 26 -20.15 -1.44 9.29
CA TYR A 26 -19.31 -1.51 10.47
C TYR A 26 -19.85 -0.65 11.62
N LYS A 27 -20.27 0.58 11.34
CA LYS A 27 -20.86 1.47 12.34
C LYS A 27 -22.11 0.86 12.96
N TYR A 28 -23.00 0.32 12.13
CA TYR A 28 -24.19 -0.37 12.61
C TYR A 28 -23.85 -1.59 13.48
N LEU A 29 -22.92 -2.44 13.00
CA LEU A 29 -22.46 -3.60 13.75
C LEU A 29 -21.91 -3.23 15.12
N THR A 30 -21.01 -2.24 15.17
CA THR A 30 -20.38 -1.80 16.42
C THR A 30 -21.37 -1.17 17.39
N GLU A 31 -22.37 -0.42 16.92
CA GLU A 31 -23.45 0.11 17.75
C GLU A 31 -24.29 -1.02 18.36
N VAL A 32 -24.64 -2.01 17.58
CA VAL A 32 -25.40 -3.19 18.06
C VAL A 32 -24.60 -3.97 19.09
N LEU A 33 -23.32 -4.24 18.86
CA LEU A 33 -22.45 -4.95 19.80
C LEU A 33 -22.24 -4.17 21.10
N LYS A 34 -21.99 -2.87 21.00
CA LYS A 34 -21.85 -1.97 22.16
C LYS A 34 -23.10 -1.93 23.04
N SER A 35 -24.30 -2.07 22.47
CA SER A 35 -25.56 -2.11 23.23
C SER A 35 -25.65 -3.25 24.23
N VAL A 36 -24.82 -4.28 24.04
CA VAL A 36 -24.72 -5.47 24.91
C VAL A 36 -23.34 -5.62 25.56
N GLY A 37 -22.52 -4.57 25.54
CA GLY A 37 -21.18 -4.57 26.13
C GLY A 37 -20.16 -5.46 25.44
N LYS A 38 -20.35 -5.70 24.12
CA LYS A 38 -19.46 -6.52 23.28
C LYS A 38 -18.82 -5.69 22.18
N ASP A 39 -17.81 -6.28 21.55
CA ASP A 39 -17.12 -5.75 20.37
C ASP A 39 -17.07 -6.79 19.24
N GLU A 40 -16.44 -6.42 18.12
CA GLU A 40 -16.27 -7.31 16.97
C GLU A 40 -15.44 -8.56 17.28
N ASN A 41 -14.49 -8.50 18.22
CA ASN A 41 -13.68 -9.66 18.58
C ASN A 41 -14.55 -10.73 19.26
N ASN A 42 -15.54 -10.31 20.04
CA ASN A 42 -16.52 -11.25 20.59
C ASN A 42 -17.31 -11.93 19.49
N LEU A 43 -17.76 -11.20 18.45
CA LEU A 43 -18.44 -11.80 17.31
C LEU A 43 -17.55 -12.76 16.54
N TYR A 44 -16.28 -12.40 16.30
CA TYR A 44 -15.32 -13.27 15.60
C TYR A 44 -15.04 -14.55 16.38
N ALA A 45 -15.01 -14.48 17.71
CA ALA A 45 -14.82 -15.66 18.56
C ALA A 45 -16.05 -16.53 18.65
N GLU A 46 -17.23 -15.95 18.89
CA GLU A 46 -18.50 -16.67 19.06
C GLU A 46 -19.13 -17.10 17.73
N ARG A 47 -18.82 -16.38 16.62
CA ARG A 47 -19.29 -16.56 15.25
C ARG A 47 -20.79 -16.32 15.03
N ILE A 48 -21.63 -16.61 16.00
CA ILE A 48 -23.09 -16.38 15.96
C ILE A 48 -23.51 -15.71 17.25
N MET A 49 -24.19 -14.57 17.11
CA MET A 49 -24.75 -13.85 18.24
C MET A 49 -26.22 -13.55 18.01
N LYS A 50 -27.01 -13.69 19.05
CA LYS A 50 -28.41 -13.23 19.10
C LYS A 50 -28.53 -12.11 20.10
N ILE A 51 -28.92 -10.94 19.63
CA ILE A 51 -29.07 -9.73 20.43
C ILE A 51 -30.53 -9.32 20.41
N LYS A 52 -31.08 -9.11 21.61
CA LYS A 52 -32.40 -8.49 21.76
C LYS A 52 -32.18 -6.98 21.92
N ASN A 53 -32.63 -6.23 20.95
CA ASN A 53 -32.52 -4.79 20.95
C ASN A 53 -33.88 -4.16 21.30
N GLU A 54 -33.92 -3.26 22.27
CA GLU A 54 -35.12 -2.53 22.67
C GLU A 54 -34.94 -1.05 22.32
N VAL A 55 -35.75 -0.58 21.40
CA VAL A 55 -35.74 0.82 20.95
C VAL A 55 -36.94 1.55 21.55
N ASN A 56 -36.66 2.55 22.38
CA ASN A 56 -37.69 3.45 22.91
C ASN A 56 -38.08 4.47 21.84
N LEU A 57 -39.29 4.41 21.37
CA LEU A 57 -39.82 5.36 20.43
C LEU A 57 -40.25 6.66 21.14
N LYS A 58 -40.12 7.81 20.46
CA LYS A 58 -40.51 9.15 20.99
C LYS A 58 -41.94 9.25 21.52
N LYS A 59 -42.81 8.29 21.25
CA LYS A 59 -44.19 8.22 21.72
C LYS A 59 -44.40 7.27 22.92
N GLY A 60 -43.33 6.88 23.61
CA GLY A 60 -43.39 6.00 24.78
C GLY A 60 -43.62 4.51 24.45
N ASN A 61 -43.65 4.13 23.17
CA ASN A 61 -43.74 2.72 22.79
C ASN A 61 -42.35 2.11 22.76
N VAL A 62 -42.20 0.90 23.28
CA VAL A 62 -40.99 0.08 23.21
C VAL A 62 -41.11 -0.83 22.01
N PHE A 63 -40.15 -0.75 21.10
CA PHE A 63 -40.02 -1.69 19.99
C PHE A 63 -38.89 -2.66 20.32
N SER A 64 -39.19 -3.95 20.24
CA SER A 64 -38.23 -5.01 20.48
C SER A 64 -37.94 -5.74 19.17
N GLU A 65 -36.68 -5.82 18.80
CA GLU A 65 -36.19 -6.59 17.67
C GLU A 65 -35.16 -7.64 18.10
N ASN A 66 -35.14 -8.74 17.36
CA ASN A 66 -34.06 -9.72 17.52
C ASN A 66 -33.09 -9.55 16.36
N ILE A 67 -31.84 -9.27 16.68
CA ILE A 67 -30.75 -9.15 15.72
C ILE A 67 -29.91 -10.42 15.82
N TYR A 68 -29.73 -11.08 14.67
CA TYR A 68 -28.84 -12.22 14.55
C TYR A 68 -27.62 -11.76 13.77
N LEU A 69 -26.46 -11.86 14.39
CA LEU A 69 -25.17 -11.60 13.76
C LEU A 69 -24.52 -12.94 13.46
N HIS A 70 -24.04 -13.11 12.24
CA HIS A 70 -23.30 -14.29 11.83
C HIS A 70 -22.02 -13.86 11.13
N HIS A 71 -20.89 -14.31 11.66
CA HIS A 71 -19.58 -14.17 11.06
C HIS A 71 -19.20 -15.46 10.33
N SER A 72 -19.00 -15.39 9.01
CA SER A 72 -18.57 -16.53 8.19
C SER A 72 -17.22 -16.28 7.55
N VAL A 73 -16.48 -17.35 7.32
CA VAL A 73 -15.17 -17.35 6.68
C VAL A 73 -15.14 -18.38 5.54
N TYR A 74 -14.12 -18.34 4.70
CA TYR A 74 -14.00 -19.22 3.53
C TYR A 74 -14.10 -20.72 3.89
N THR A 75 -13.57 -21.14 5.04
CA THR A 75 -13.63 -22.55 5.48
C THR A 75 -15.05 -23.05 5.77
N ASP A 76 -16.04 -22.17 5.88
CA ASP A 76 -17.45 -22.56 6.03
C ASP A 76 -18.05 -23.04 4.71
N ASN A 77 -17.46 -22.70 3.60
CA ASN A 77 -17.90 -23.13 2.28
C ASN A 77 -17.06 -24.32 1.79
N LYS A 78 -17.65 -25.52 1.90
CA LYS A 78 -17.00 -26.78 1.50
C LYS A 78 -16.87 -26.99 -0.02
N PHE A 79 -17.40 -26.08 -0.82
CA PHE A 79 -17.44 -26.19 -2.27
C PHE A 79 -16.46 -25.22 -2.97
N LEU A 80 -15.56 -24.60 -2.21
CA LEU A 80 -14.54 -23.74 -2.83
C LEU A 80 -13.48 -24.57 -3.55
N PRO A 81 -13.07 -24.17 -4.76
CA PRO A 81 -11.96 -24.82 -5.47
C PRO A 81 -10.64 -24.67 -4.72
N ASP A 82 -9.77 -25.67 -4.80
CA ASP A 82 -8.47 -25.67 -4.11
C ASP A 82 -7.57 -24.49 -4.49
N ASN A 83 -7.57 -24.10 -5.76
CA ASN A 83 -6.81 -22.94 -6.23
C ASN A 83 -7.30 -21.64 -5.57
N PHE A 84 -8.61 -21.48 -5.39
CA PHE A 84 -9.17 -20.30 -4.71
C PHE A 84 -8.81 -20.29 -3.22
N ILE A 85 -8.80 -21.47 -2.57
CA ILE A 85 -8.36 -21.60 -1.17
C ILE A 85 -6.88 -21.24 -1.05
N ALA A 86 -6.04 -21.74 -1.97
CA ALA A 86 -4.61 -21.42 -2.00
C ALA A 86 -4.36 -19.90 -2.15
N ASP A 87 -5.11 -19.22 -3.01
CA ASP A 87 -5.02 -17.76 -3.19
C ASP A 87 -5.37 -17.00 -1.89
N LEU A 88 -6.39 -17.46 -1.15
CA LEU A 88 -6.77 -16.86 0.12
C LEU A 88 -5.74 -17.10 1.23
N GLU A 89 -5.15 -18.28 1.28
CA GLU A 89 -4.18 -18.66 2.33
C GLU A 89 -2.79 -18.05 2.08
N THR A 90 -2.45 -17.79 0.83
CA THR A 90 -1.19 -17.14 0.44
C THR A 90 -1.26 -15.62 0.38
N GLU A 91 -2.43 -15.01 0.69
CA GLU A 91 -2.57 -13.56 0.73
C GLU A 91 -1.64 -12.96 1.80
N THR A 92 -0.69 -12.15 1.35
CA THR A 92 0.35 -11.55 2.20
C THR A 92 -0.03 -10.16 2.72
N ASP A 93 -0.96 -9.48 2.07
CA ASP A 93 -1.48 -8.21 2.56
C ASP A 93 -2.44 -8.46 3.74
N ASP A 94 -2.07 -8.01 4.94
CA ASP A 94 -2.86 -8.21 6.16
C ASP A 94 -4.28 -7.66 6.09
N TYR A 95 -4.48 -6.56 5.38
CA TYR A 95 -5.80 -5.97 5.18
C TYR A 95 -6.66 -6.84 4.25
N LEU A 96 -6.09 -7.25 3.10
CA LEU A 96 -6.79 -8.14 2.18
C LEU A 96 -7.04 -9.50 2.83
N ARG A 97 -6.08 -10.00 3.59
CA ARG A 97 -6.23 -11.23 4.36
C ARG A 97 -7.33 -11.11 5.42
N ALA A 98 -7.36 -9.99 6.18
CA ALA A 98 -8.42 -9.74 7.14
C ALA A 98 -9.81 -9.79 6.49
N ILE A 99 -9.98 -9.15 5.35
CA ILE A 99 -11.26 -9.08 4.64
C ILE A 99 -11.60 -10.40 3.95
N LYS A 100 -10.70 -10.89 3.10
CA LYS A 100 -11.00 -12.01 2.19
C LYS A 100 -10.93 -13.36 2.89
N THR A 101 -9.92 -13.56 3.75
CA THR A 101 -9.64 -14.84 4.39
C THR A 101 -10.30 -14.94 5.74
N LEU A 102 -10.16 -13.91 6.58
CA LEU A 102 -10.67 -13.95 7.94
C LEU A 102 -12.09 -13.37 8.10
N GLY A 103 -12.67 -12.81 7.05
CA GLY A 103 -14.01 -12.22 7.09
C GLY A 103 -14.15 -11.10 8.13
N ARG A 104 -13.08 -10.36 8.41
CA ARG A 104 -13.01 -9.31 9.43
C ARG A 104 -12.99 -7.95 8.81
N PHE A 105 -13.62 -6.99 9.47
CA PHE A 105 -13.40 -5.60 9.12
C PHE A 105 -11.94 -5.25 9.39
N GLY A 106 -11.33 -4.56 8.46
CA GLY A 106 -9.97 -4.07 8.54
C GLY A 106 -9.94 -2.57 8.38
N SER A 107 -8.92 -1.94 8.86
CA SER A 107 -8.44 -0.71 8.28
C SER A 107 -7.78 -1.14 6.97
N ALA A 108 -8.16 -0.60 5.83
CA ALA A 108 -7.25 -0.46 4.71
C ALA A 108 -6.09 0.29 5.33
N GLY A 109 -5.08 -0.45 5.77
CA GLY A 109 -4.16 -0.03 6.80
C GLY A 109 -3.75 1.40 6.57
N ASP A 110 -3.62 2.14 7.64
CA ASP A 110 -3.32 3.55 7.55
C ASP A 110 -2.10 3.88 6.67
N THR A 111 -1.38 2.85 6.19
CA THR A 111 -0.24 2.98 5.27
C THR A 111 -0.27 1.93 4.16
N LEU A 112 0.21 2.29 2.96
CA LEU A 112 0.36 1.35 1.85
C LEU A 112 1.49 0.33 2.09
N PHE A 113 2.49 0.67 2.91
CA PHE A 113 3.69 -0.14 3.13
C PHE A 113 3.78 -0.61 4.58
N ARG A 114 3.12 -1.74 4.89
CA ARG A 114 3.11 -2.35 6.21
C ARG A 114 4.40 -3.10 6.55
N ASN A 115 5.13 -3.47 5.54
CA ASN A 115 6.45 -4.09 5.61
C ASN A 115 7.59 -3.07 5.77
N LEU A 116 7.25 -1.79 6.07
CA LEU A 116 8.21 -0.74 6.36
C LEU A 116 8.67 -0.83 7.81
N HIS A 117 9.98 -0.93 8.01
CA HIS A 117 10.61 -1.05 9.31
C HIS A 117 11.71 0.00 9.50
N HIS A 118 11.69 0.66 10.65
CA HIS A 118 12.82 1.50 11.03
C HIS A 118 14.03 0.64 11.40
N MET A 119 15.20 1.01 10.86
CA MET A 119 16.49 0.41 11.20
C MET A 119 17.57 1.49 11.24
N GLU A 120 18.40 1.48 12.27
CA GLU A 120 19.51 2.44 12.41
C GLU A 120 20.47 2.40 11.21
N GLN A 121 20.89 3.58 10.72
CA GLN A 121 21.75 3.73 9.55
C GLN A 121 23.04 2.92 9.62
N SER A 122 23.66 2.86 10.80
CA SER A 122 24.86 2.06 11.02
C SER A 122 24.66 0.56 10.80
N ARG A 123 23.46 0.06 11.05
CA ARG A 123 23.10 -1.34 10.81
C ARG A 123 22.79 -1.54 9.33
N ILE A 124 22.05 -0.63 8.70
CA ILE A 124 21.80 -0.68 7.25
C ILE A 124 23.14 -0.72 6.52
N ALA A 125 24.08 0.20 6.82
CA ALA A 125 25.38 0.27 6.19
C ALA A 125 26.14 -1.06 6.23
N LYS A 126 26.12 -1.76 7.37
CA LYS A 126 26.77 -3.08 7.51
C LYS A 126 26.07 -4.17 6.66
N LEU A 127 24.74 -4.14 6.57
CA LEU A 127 23.97 -5.16 5.84
C LEU A 127 24.08 -5.00 4.32
N ILE A 128 24.30 -3.77 3.83
CA ILE A 128 24.46 -3.47 2.41
C ILE A 128 25.93 -3.45 1.96
N GLU A 129 26.87 -3.64 2.88
CA GLU A 129 28.29 -3.71 2.54
C GLU A 129 28.54 -4.88 1.58
N GLY A 130 29.23 -4.60 0.47
CA GLY A 130 29.50 -5.59 -0.57
C GLY A 130 28.32 -6.03 -1.44
N LYS A 131 27.11 -5.52 -1.23
CA LYS A 131 25.97 -5.76 -2.10
C LYS A 131 26.00 -4.87 -3.34
N TRP A 132 25.77 -5.47 -4.51
CA TRP A 132 25.93 -4.81 -5.82
C TRP A 132 24.62 -4.33 -6.43
N ASN A 133 23.48 -4.84 -5.98
CA ASN A 133 22.15 -4.45 -6.49
C ASN A 133 21.72 -3.09 -5.93
N ARG A 134 22.45 -2.05 -6.35
CA ARG A 134 22.26 -0.65 -5.97
C ARG A 134 21.51 0.08 -7.07
N PHE A 135 20.52 0.87 -6.68
CA PHE A 135 19.70 1.64 -7.58
C PHE A 135 19.47 3.04 -7.00
N ALA A 136 19.42 4.02 -7.87
CA ALA A 136 19.03 5.38 -7.51
C ALA A 136 17.88 5.84 -8.39
N GLY A 137 16.95 6.58 -7.83
CA GLY A 137 15.86 7.20 -8.56
C GLY A 137 15.80 8.69 -8.31
N PHE A 138 15.41 9.44 -9.31
CA PHE A 138 15.29 10.88 -9.25
C PHE A 138 13.92 11.35 -9.74
N ASP A 139 13.15 11.97 -8.86
CA ASP A 139 11.94 12.69 -9.18
C ASP A 139 12.28 14.19 -9.27
N PHE A 140 12.23 14.73 -10.50
CA PHE A 140 12.58 16.13 -10.75
C PHE A 140 11.49 17.06 -10.24
N GLY A 141 11.88 18.12 -9.54
CA GLY A 141 11.02 19.19 -9.08
C GLY A 141 11.68 20.55 -9.19
N PHE A 142 10.94 21.62 -8.91
CA PHE A 142 11.46 22.97 -8.83
C PHE A 142 10.68 23.78 -7.77
N SER A 143 9.87 24.76 -8.13
CA SER A 143 9.31 25.73 -7.19
C SER A 143 8.20 25.16 -6.28
N ASN A 144 7.25 24.42 -6.86
CA ASN A 144 6.09 23.84 -6.15
C ASN A 144 6.21 22.33 -5.97
N SER A 145 7.32 21.74 -6.35
CA SER A 145 7.63 20.34 -6.31
C SER A 145 9.05 20.15 -5.81
N TYR A 146 9.32 19.06 -5.12
CA TYR A 146 10.65 18.77 -4.59
C TYR A 146 11.47 17.97 -5.58
N ASN A 147 12.76 18.28 -5.66
CA ASN A 147 13.76 17.34 -6.18
C ASN A 147 13.95 16.25 -5.12
N ALA A 148 13.62 15.02 -5.47
CA ALA A 148 13.80 13.89 -4.59
C ALA A 148 14.70 12.84 -5.25
N ILE A 149 15.83 12.53 -4.61
CA ILE A 149 16.70 11.42 -5.00
C ILE A 149 16.70 10.42 -3.87
N VAL A 150 16.44 9.14 -4.18
CA VAL A 150 16.48 8.07 -3.20
C VAL A 150 17.39 6.95 -3.71
N ARG A 151 18.31 6.52 -2.85
CA ARG A 151 19.22 5.41 -3.12
C ARG A 151 18.79 4.17 -2.35
N VAL A 152 18.74 3.05 -3.03
CA VAL A 152 18.26 1.78 -2.48
C VAL A 152 19.21 0.64 -2.81
N VAL A 153 19.21 -0.38 -1.94
CA VAL A 153 19.89 -1.66 -2.16
C VAL A 153 18.89 -2.79 -2.01
N ILE A 154 18.96 -3.78 -2.88
CA ILE A 154 18.14 -4.97 -2.82
C ILE A 154 18.97 -6.16 -2.37
N ASP A 155 18.48 -6.84 -1.34
CA ASP A 155 18.93 -8.17 -0.98
C ASP A 155 18.02 -9.20 -1.65
N GLU A 156 18.46 -9.77 -2.76
CA GLU A 156 17.64 -10.73 -3.53
C GLU A 156 17.43 -12.06 -2.80
N GLU A 157 18.38 -12.49 -1.97
CA GLU A 157 18.26 -13.73 -1.22
C GLU A 157 17.18 -13.64 -0.15
N LEU A 158 17.11 -12.50 0.54
CA LEU A 158 16.15 -12.24 1.58
C LEU A 158 14.88 -11.59 1.03
N ASN A 159 14.89 -11.09 -0.22
CA ASN A 159 13.87 -10.23 -0.81
C ASN A 159 13.58 -9.00 0.04
N ASP A 160 14.62 -8.37 0.57
CA ASP A 160 14.54 -7.18 1.41
C ASP A 160 15.03 -5.94 0.64
N LEU A 161 14.34 -4.81 0.85
CA LEU A 161 14.70 -3.51 0.30
C LEU A 161 15.30 -2.63 1.40
N TYR A 162 16.48 -2.07 1.16
CA TYR A 162 17.13 -1.12 2.05
C TYR A 162 17.17 0.26 1.41
N ILE A 163 16.52 1.24 2.06
CA ILE A 163 16.58 2.65 1.68
C ILE A 163 17.63 3.30 2.58
N TYR A 164 18.75 3.72 1.99
CA TYR A 164 19.92 4.10 2.78
C TYR A 164 20.36 5.54 2.65
N GLU A 165 19.86 6.26 1.64
CA GLU A 165 20.21 7.68 1.45
C GLU A 165 19.09 8.39 0.71
N GLU A 166 18.78 9.64 1.11
CA GLU A 166 17.85 10.51 0.41
C GLU A 166 18.43 11.90 0.22
N PHE A 167 18.02 12.55 -0.87
CA PHE A 167 18.06 14.00 -1.04
C PHE A 167 16.63 14.48 -1.26
N TYR A 168 16.26 15.57 -0.61
CA TYR A 168 14.90 16.10 -0.70
C TYR A 168 14.92 17.61 -0.48
N ASP A 169 14.85 18.40 -1.57
CA ASP A 169 14.87 19.85 -1.51
C ASP A 169 14.12 20.45 -2.71
N ASN A 170 13.78 21.72 -2.63
CA ASN A 170 13.14 22.48 -3.70
C ASN A 170 13.86 23.80 -3.96
N HIS A 171 13.42 24.50 -5.02
CA HIS A 171 14.00 25.78 -5.46
C HIS A 171 15.46 25.74 -5.95
N LEU A 172 16.03 24.54 -6.13
CA LEU A 172 17.35 24.38 -6.72
C LEU A 172 17.24 24.27 -8.24
N THR A 173 18.06 25.05 -8.95
CA THR A 173 18.26 24.90 -10.40
C THR A 173 19.05 23.62 -10.69
N ASP A 174 18.99 23.13 -11.93
CA ASP A 174 19.77 21.95 -12.33
C ASP A 174 21.30 22.17 -12.11
N VAL A 175 21.78 23.41 -12.23
CA VAL A 175 23.19 23.76 -11.97
C VAL A 175 23.51 23.63 -10.47
N GLU A 176 22.67 24.18 -9.60
CA GLU A 176 22.86 24.07 -8.15
C GLU A 176 22.71 22.61 -7.66
N MET A 177 21.84 21.87 -8.31
CA MET A 177 21.71 20.43 -8.03
C MET A 177 23.02 19.66 -8.32
N LEU A 178 23.75 19.99 -9.39
CA LEU A 178 25.04 19.36 -9.70
C LEU A 178 26.09 19.56 -8.59
N GLU A 179 26.01 20.67 -7.85
CA GLU A 179 26.92 20.98 -6.75
C GLU A 179 26.57 20.26 -5.44
N THR A 180 25.43 19.59 -5.37
CA THR A 180 25.00 18.89 -4.15
C THR A 180 25.87 17.66 -3.88
N GLU A 181 26.07 17.37 -2.59
CA GLU A 181 26.83 16.19 -2.15
C GLU A 181 26.23 14.89 -2.73
N MET A 182 24.90 14.80 -2.83
CA MET A 182 24.20 13.64 -3.39
C MET A 182 24.60 13.37 -4.83
N ILE A 183 24.54 14.40 -5.70
CA ILE A 183 24.91 14.24 -7.11
C ILE A 183 26.40 13.90 -7.24
N GLN A 184 27.28 14.54 -6.46
CA GLN A 184 28.70 14.23 -6.47
C GLN A 184 29.00 12.79 -6.03
N LYS A 185 28.26 12.26 -5.06
CA LYS A 185 28.34 10.83 -4.68
C LYS A 185 27.91 9.91 -5.82
N LEU A 186 26.79 10.21 -6.49
CA LEU A 186 26.32 9.41 -7.63
C LEU A 186 27.36 9.35 -8.76
N ILE A 187 28.02 10.48 -9.07
CA ILE A 187 29.11 10.54 -10.06
C ILE A 187 30.31 9.69 -9.61
N ASN A 188 30.75 9.87 -8.36
CA ASN A 188 31.93 9.19 -7.83
C ASN A 188 31.73 7.67 -7.71
N ASP A 189 30.52 7.25 -7.33
CA ASP A 189 30.15 5.84 -7.20
C ASP A 189 29.87 5.19 -8.56
N GLY A 190 29.73 5.98 -9.64
CA GLY A 190 29.35 5.50 -10.96
C GLY A 190 27.96 4.86 -10.98
N GLU A 191 27.05 5.37 -10.15
CA GLU A 191 25.72 4.79 -9.98
C GLU A 191 24.74 5.29 -11.05
N VAL A 192 23.98 4.35 -11.61
CA VAL A 192 22.95 4.69 -12.61
C VAL A 192 21.70 5.17 -11.89
N VAL A 193 21.21 6.32 -12.30
CA VAL A 193 20.01 6.96 -11.79
C VAL A 193 18.86 6.75 -12.78
N TYR A 194 17.68 6.44 -12.30
CA TYR A 194 16.46 6.34 -13.11
C TYR A 194 15.55 7.52 -12.83
N ALA A 195 15.05 8.17 -13.87
CA ALA A 195 14.21 9.36 -13.73
C ALA A 195 13.02 9.37 -14.68
N ASP A 196 12.05 10.26 -14.42
CA ASP A 196 10.86 10.40 -15.27
C ASP A 196 11.25 10.81 -16.70
N SER A 197 10.84 10.01 -17.68
CA SER A 197 11.03 10.30 -19.10
C SER A 197 10.31 11.56 -19.61
N ALA A 198 9.46 12.19 -18.81
CA ALA A 198 8.79 13.44 -19.18
C ALA A 198 9.74 14.66 -19.17
N GLU A 199 10.91 14.52 -18.54
CA GLU A 199 11.90 15.61 -18.40
C GLU A 199 13.17 15.36 -19.23
N PRO A 200 13.08 15.23 -20.57
CA PRO A 200 14.22 14.84 -21.41
C PRO A 200 15.34 15.92 -21.42
N LYS A 201 14.99 17.18 -21.18
CA LYS A 201 16.01 18.28 -21.12
C LYS A 201 16.86 18.15 -19.86
N ALA A 202 16.25 17.89 -18.70
CA ALA A 202 16.96 17.66 -17.45
C ALA A 202 17.85 16.42 -17.56
N ILE A 203 17.31 15.31 -18.04
CA ILE A 203 18.09 14.08 -18.28
C ILE A 203 19.30 14.34 -19.16
N SER A 204 19.13 15.07 -20.28
CA SER A 204 20.24 15.41 -21.17
C SER A 204 21.28 16.29 -20.47
N PHE A 205 20.84 17.28 -19.70
CA PHE A 205 21.71 18.15 -18.94
C PHE A 205 22.59 17.38 -17.94
N TYR A 206 21.99 16.51 -17.14
CA TYR A 206 22.75 15.72 -16.18
C TYR A 206 23.70 14.72 -16.85
N ASN A 207 23.29 14.07 -17.93
CA ASN A 207 24.16 13.16 -18.69
C ASN A 207 25.37 13.88 -19.28
N MET A 208 25.22 15.15 -19.74
CA MET A 208 26.34 15.96 -20.20
C MET A 208 27.30 16.34 -19.06
N ASN A 209 26.87 16.29 -17.83
CA ASN A 209 27.65 16.59 -16.63
C ASN A 209 28.04 15.31 -15.83
N ASN A 210 28.19 14.19 -16.51
CA ASN A 210 28.67 12.91 -15.99
C ASN A 210 27.76 12.24 -14.95
N VAL A 211 26.51 12.65 -14.81
CA VAL A 211 25.50 11.90 -14.03
C VAL A 211 24.83 10.89 -14.95
N MET A 212 24.97 9.61 -14.70
CA MET A 212 24.37 8.58 -15.55
C MET A 212 22.87 8.43 -15.29
N ILE A 213 22.03 9.17 -16.03
CA ILE A 213 20.57 9.10 -15.86
C ILE A 213 19.92 8.39 -17.04
N ASN A 214 19.10 7.38 -16.72
CA ASN A 214 18.26 6.66 -17.66
C ASN A 214 16.78 7.05 -17.51
N PRO A 215 16.07 7.34 -18.62
CA PRO A 215 14.65 7.63 -18.58
C PRO A 215 13.84 6.35 -18.33
N VAL A 216 12.86 6.43 -17.42
CA VAL A 216 11.94 5.33 -17.14
C VAL A 216 10.85 5.27 -18.19
N LYS A 217 10.59 4.09 -18.75
CA LYS A 217 9.46 3.87 -19.66
C LYS A 217 8.14 3.95 -18.90
N LYS A 218 7.26 4.86 -19.29
CA LYS A 218 5.92 4.99 -18.69
C LYS A 218 5.01 3.88 -19.17
N THR A 219 4.36 3.21 -18.22
CA THR A 219 3.23 2.31 -18.45
C THR A 219 1.93 2.98 -17.98
N SER A 220 0.78 2.52 -18.49
CA SER A 220 -0.52 3.15 -18.22
C SER A 220 -0.94 3.22 -16.75
N ASP A 221 -0.36 2.40 -15.87
CA ASP A 221 -0.70 2.37 -14.43
C ASP A 221 0.54 2.32 -13.54
N ILE A 222 1.53 3.17 -13.87
CA ILE A 222 2.86 3.18 -13.23
C ILE A 222 2.80 3.36 -11.71
N SER A 223 1.80 4.09 -11.18
CA SER A 223 1.67 4.31 -9.73
C SER A 223 1.22 3.06 -8.99
N LYS A 224 0.21 2.34 -9.50
CA LYS A 224 -0.24 1.09 -8.87
C LYS A 224 0.79 -0.03 -9.04
N ALA A 225 1.43 -0.11 -10.21
CA ALA A 225 2.51 -1.05 -10.44
C ALA A 225 3.69 -0.79 -9.49
N GLY A 226 4.06 0.47 -9.27
CA GLY A 226 5.09 0.88 -8.31
C GLY A 226 4.76 0.47 -6.88
N VAL A 227 3.52 0.73 -6.43
CA VAL A 227 3.07 0.28 -5.10
C VAL A 227 3.19 -1.24 -4.96
N LYS A 228 2.66 -2.01 -5.92
CA LYS A 228 2.74 -3.49 -5.89
C LYS A 228 4.19 -3.99 -5.87
N LYS A 229 5.07 -3.38 -6.67
CA LYS A 229 6.48 -3.74 -6.72
C LYS A 229 7.15 -3.53 -5.36
N ILE A 230 6.94 -2.38 -4.71
CA ILE A 230 7.51 -2.09 -3.40
C ILE A 230 6.89 -2.98 -2.31
N GLN A 231 5.59 -3.25 -2.36
CA GLN A 231 4.91 -4.20 -1.46
C GLN A 231 5.39 -5.66 -1.63
N SER A 232 5.97 -6.02 -2.79
CA SER A 232 6.46 -7.40 -3.03
C SER A 232 7.76 -7.73 -2.29
N PHE A 233 8.46 -6.75 -1.76
CA PHE A 233 9.59 -7.01 -0.86
C PHE A 233 9.08 -7.56 0.47
N ARG A 234 9.83 -8.50 1.06
CA ARG A 234 9.50 -9.07 2.37
C ARG A 234 9.55 -8.02 3.46
N ASN A 235 10.61 -7.21 3.46
CA ASN A 235 10.77 -6.07 4.36
C ASN A 235 11.36 -4.88 3.62
N ILE A 236 11.00 -3.67 4.07
CA ILE A 236 11.58 -2.41 3.64
C ILE A 236 12.24 -1.79 4.87
N PHE A 237 13.56 -1.66 4.85
CA PHE A 237 14.32 -1.08 5.95
C PHE A 237 14.77 0.34 5.61
N ILE A 238 14.56 1.26 6.55
CA ILE A 238 14.90 2.67 6.41
C ILE A 238 15.25 3.27 7.78
N ASP A 239 16.23 4.15 7.81
CA ASP A 239 16.46 4.99 8.99
C ASP A 239 15.66 6.29 8.86
N LYS A 240 14.71 6.48 9.77
CA LYS A 240 13.86 7.68 9.81
C LYS A 240 14.62 8.98 10.07
N ASN A 241 15.85 8.91 10.61
CA ASN A 241 16.69 10.08 10.86
C ASN A 241 17.58 10.41 9.66
N ALA A 242 18.04 9.39 8.93
CA ALA A 242 18.83 9.56 7.71
C ALA A 242 17.97 9.88 6.47
N CYS A 243 16.77 9.30 6.41
CA CYS A 243 15.81 9.48 5.30
C CYS A 243 14.42 9.92 5.82
N PRO A 244 14.32 11.09 6.47
CA PRO A 244 13.10 11.53 7.16
C PRO A 244 11.91 11.78 6.21
N ASN A 245 12.15 12.31 5.02
CA ASN A 245 11.09 12.60 4.05
C ASN A 245 10.54 11.32 3.43
N THR A 246 11.41 10.42 3.01
CA THR A 246 11.02 9.10 2.49
C THR A 246 10.27 8.29 3.55
N TYR A 247 10.77 8.27 4.79
CA TYR A 247 10.08 7.58 5.88
C TYR A 247 8.69 8.15 6.11
N ARG A 248 8.54 9.49 6.16
CA ARG A 248 7.25 10.16 6.31
C ARG A 248 6.30 9.81 5.17
N GLU A 249 6.74 9.94 3.91
CA GLU A 249 5.90 9.66 2.75
C GLU A 249 5.42 8.21 2.75
N LEU A 250 6.30 7.23 2.93
CA LEU A 250 5.94 5.82 2.95
C LEU A 250 5.02 5.46 4.13
N THR A 251 5.15 6.16 5.26
CA THR A 251 4.28 5.96 6.43
C THR A 251 2.90 6.58 6.24
N GLU A 252 2.81 7.77 5.66
CA GLU A 252 1.57 8.55 5.55
C GLU A 252 0.77 8.26 4.28
N MET A 253 1.41 7.67 3.26
CA MET A 253 0.81 7.45 1.96
C MET A 253 -0.33 6.43 2.01
N LYS A 254 -1.49 6.85 1.47
CA LYS A 254 -2.72 6.07 1.37
C LYS A 254 -3.32 6.24 -0.01
N TRP A 255 -4.16 5.31 -0.44
CA TRP A 255 -4.97 5.52 -1.62
C TRP A 255 -5.96 6.68 -1.39
N TYR A 256 -6.14 7.49 -2.42
CA TYR A 256 -7.20 8.48 -2.43
C TYR A 256 -8.48 7.85 -2.98
N PHE A 257 -9.57 7.93 -2.22
CA PHE A 257 -10.87 7.41 -2.62
C PHE A 257 -11.85 8.54 -2.96
N ASN A 258 -12.64 8.34 -3.99
CA ASN A 258 -13.76 9.24 -4.31
C ASN A 258 -14.94 8.99 -3.34
N LYS A 259 -16.04 9.73 -3.57
CA LYS A 259 -17.26 9.61 -2.75
C LYS A 259 -17.92 8.24 -2.83
N ASP A 260 -17.64 7.47 -3.87
CA ASP A 260 -18.17 6.13 -4.10
C ASP A 260 -17.27 5.03 -3.53
N GLY A 261 -16.17 5.41 -2.85
CA GLY A 261 -15.21 4.46 -2.28
C GLY A 261 -14.27 3.80 -3.30
N LEU A 262 -14.15 4.36 -4.50
CA LEU A 262 -13.24 3.88 -5.54
C LEU A 262 -11.93 4.68 -5.53
N ILE A 263 -10.81 4.00 -5.78
CA ILE A 263 -9.52 4.68 -5.96
C ILE A 263 -9.63 5.65 -7.13
N ALA A 264 -9.35 6.91 -6.86
CA ALA A 264 -9.45 8.00 -7.81
C ALA A 264 -8.23 8.92 -7.73
N LYS A 265 -8.10 9.82 -8.70
CA LYS A 265 -7.08 10.86 -8.63
C LYS A 265 -7.48 11.92 -7.60
N ASN A 266 -6.55 12.24 -6.70
CA ASN A 266 -6.71 13.36 -5.79
C ASN A 266 -6.77 14.67 -6.59
N PRO A 267 -7.81 15.50 -6.40
CA PRO A 267 -7.96 16.75 -7.17
C PRO A 267 -6.79 17.72 -7.04
N LYS A 268 -6.07 17.67 -5.93
CA LYS A 268 -4.92 18.56 -5.66
C LYS A 268 -3.63 18.10 -6.34
N THR A 269 -3.33 16.80 -6.28
CA THR A 269 -2.04 16.25 -6.73
C THR A 269 -2.14 15.53 -8.08
N GLN A 270 -3.35 15.24 -8.55
CA GLN A 270 -3.63 14.42 -9.74
C GLN A 270 -3.04 12.99 -9.66
N LYS A 271 -2.53 12.58 -8.50
CA LYS A 271 -2.05 11.23 -8.20
C LYS A 271 -3.12 10.43 -7.45
N PRO A 272 -3.08 9.10 -7.45
CA PRO A 272 -4.07 8.27 -6.76
C PRO A 272 -3.83 8.17 -5.25
N PHE A 273 -3.13 9.13 -4.65
CA PHE A 273 -2.72 9.14 -3.25
C PHE A 273 -3.27 10.36 -2.50
N ASN A 274 -3.33 10.24 -1.18
CA ASN A 274 -3.75 11.31 -0.27
C ASN A 274 -2.73 12.48 -0.20
N ILE A 275 -1.47 12.19 -0.50
CA ILE A 275 -0.34 13.13 -0.53
C ILE A 275 0.29 13.19 -1.92
N ASP A 276 1.24 14.11 -2.13
CA ASP A 276 2.10 14.17 -3.30
C ASP A 276 3.47 13.56 -2.94
N PRO A 277 3.71 12.26 -3.25
CA PRO A 277 4.88 11.56 -2.75
C PRO A 277 6.04 11.60 -3.74
N HIS A 278 7.01 12.49 -3.54
CA HIS A 278 8.19 12.63 -4.40
C HIS A 278 9.24 11.54 -4.17
N SER A 279 9.51 11.21 -2.91
CA SER A 279 10.43 10.12 -2.57
C SER A 279 9.94 8.75 -3.03
N PHE A 280 8.62 8.50 -2.92
CA PHE A 280 8.02 7.28 -3.46
C PHE A 280 8.17 7.22 -4.99
N ASP A 281 7.98 8.35 -5.70
CA ASP A 281 8.16 8.40 -7.14
C ASP A 281 9.63 8.14 -7.51
N ALA A 282 10.58 8.68 -6.75
CA ALA A 282 12.01 8.36 -6.91
C ALA A 282 12.29 6.86 -6.71
N ILE A 283 11.78 6.23 -5.64
CA ILE A 283 11.93 4.77 -5.42
C ILE A 283 11.32 3.97 -6.56
N LYS A 284 10.13 4.35 -7.02
CA LYS A 284 9.46 3.72 -8.16
C LYS A 284 10.32 3.78 -9.43
N TYR A 285 10.99 4.91 -9.67
CA TYR A 285 11.93 5.05 -10.80
C TYR A 285 13.17 4.19 -10.58
N ALA A 286 13.80 4.24 -9.42
CA ALA A 286 14.94 3.40 -9.08
C ALA A 286 14.70 1.92 -9.37
N LEU A 287 13.50 1.45 -9.07
CA LEU A 287 13.11 0.06 -9.23
C LEU A 287 12.49 -0.28 -10.59
N SER A 288 12.46 0.66 -11.55
CA SER A 288 11.74 0.48 -12.83
C SER A 288 12.16 -0.77 -13.59
N ASP A 289 13.46 -1.00 -13.71
CA ASP A 289 14.05 -2.13 -14.45
C ASP A 289 14.26 -3.37 -13.60
N TYR A 290 14.05 -3.28 -12.27
CA TYR A 290 14.16 -4.42 -11.37
C TYR A 290 12.89 -5.25 -11.41
N THR A 291 13.03 -6.56 -11.58
CA THR A 291 11.92 -7.51 -11.48
C THR A 291 12.15 -8.40 -10.27
N PRO A 292 11.30 -8.33 -9.22
CA PRO A 292 11.44 -9.17 -8.04
C PRO A 292 11.45 -10.65 -8.38
N TYR A 293 12.32 -11.43 -7.72
CA TYR A 293 12.49 -12.88 -7.94
C TYR A 293 11.19 -13.68 -7.84
N ILE A 294 10.27 -13.27 -6.98
CA ILE A 294 8.95 -13.91 -6.81
C ILE A 294 8.08 -13.77 -8.07
N LEU A 295 8.19 -12.63 -8.77
CA LEU A 295 7.47 -12.44 -10.05
C LEU A 295 8.09 -13.22 -11.19
N ASN A 296 9.41 -13.46 -11.17
CA ASN A 296 10.11 -14.28 -12.17
C ASN A 296 9.72 -15.76 -12.09
N LYS A 297 9.39 -16.29 -10.91
CA LYS A 297 8.99 -17.70 -10.77
C LYS A 297 7.70 -18.06 -11.52
N HIS A 298 6.81 -17.12 -11.73
CA HIS A 298 5.58 -17.33 -12.51
C HIS A 298 5.85 -17.28 -14.02
N TYR A 299 6.76 -16.44 -14.50
CA TYR A 299 7.12 -16.37 -15.92
C TYR A 299 7.82 -17.64 -16.41
N TYR A 300 8.74 -18.21 -15.63
CA TYR A 300 9.44 -19.45 -16.01
C TYR A 300 8.55 -20.70 -15.96
N LYS A 301 7.46 -20.72 -15.20
CA LYS A 301 6.50 -21.82 -15.22
C LYS A 301 5.62 -21.83 -16.48
N GLU A 302 5.24 -20.65 -16.96
CA GLU A 302 4.43 -20.55 -18.19
C GLU A 302 5.23 -20.90 -19.47
N GLU A 303 6.54 -20.67 -19.51
CA GLU A 303 7.39 -21.05 -20.64
C GLU A 303 7.64 -22.57 -20.67
N VAL A 304 7.79 -23.23 -19.54
CA VAL A 304 8.03 -24.68 -19.46
C VAL A 304 6.76 -25.49 -19.78
N ASP A 305 5.59 -24.98 -19.42
CA ASP A 305 4.31 -25.65 -19.71
C ASP A 305 3.85 -25.45 -21.17
N ASN A 306 4.47 -24.54 -21.94
CA ASN A 306 4.18 -24.33 -23.36
C ASN A 306 5.15 -25.08 -24.31
N GLU A 307 6.18 -25.75 -23.80
CA GLU A 307 7.14 -26.55 -24.59
C GLU A 307 6.96 -28.09 -24.43
N THR A 308 5.93 -28.53 -23.72
CA THR A 308 5.53 -29.92 -23.57
C THR A 308 4.17 -30.18 -24.20
#